data_80f9407c70de13992c68297322012fb3
#
_entry.id   80f9407c70de13992c68297322012fb3
#
_cell.length_a   1.000
_cell.length_b   1.000
_cell.length_c   1.000
_cell.angle_alpha   90.00
_cell.angle_beta   90.00
_cell.angle_gamma   90.00
#
_symmetry.space_group_name_H-M   'P 1'
#
loop_
_entity.id
_entity.type
_entity.pdbx_description
1 polymer ?
#
loop_
_entity_poly.entity_id
_entity_poly.type
_entity_poly.pdbx_seq_one_letter_code
_entity_poly.pdbx_strand_id
1 'polypeptide(L)'
;MSTQSEAALEAGLIATLRQMDYEYVQIVEEDNLYANFKRQLEIHNKKQLAEVGRTSFTDEEFEKILIYLEGGTRFEKAKKLRDLYPLDTVNGQRIWVEFLNRTQWCQNEFQVSNQITVEGRKKCRYDVTILINGLPLVQMELKRRGVELKQAYNQIQRYHKTSFHGLFDYIQLFVISNGVNTRYFANNPNGGYKFTFNWTDAANHPFNELDKFAVFFLEKCTLGKIIGKYIVLHEGDKCLMVLRPYQFYAVEKILDRVQNSNDNGYIWHTTGAGKTLTSFKAAQLVSELDDVDKVMFVVDRHDLDTQTQSEYEAFEPGAVDSTDNTDELVKRLQSNSKIIITTIQKLNAAVSKTWYSNKIETIRHSRIVMIFDECHRSHFGDSHKKIMKFFDNAQIFGFTGTPIFTENAVDGHTTKELSLIH
;
A
#
# COMPACT_ATOMS: atom_id res chain seq x y z
N MET A 1 31.33 -26.25 -5.46
CA MET A 1 30.26 -25.48 -6.08
C MET A 1 30.81 -24.10 -6.36
N SER A 2 30.88 -23.68 -7.64
CA SER A 2 31.40 -22.34 -7.99
C SER A 2 30.51 -21.25 -7.34
N THR A 3 31.10 -20.31 -6.66
CA THR A 3 30.42 -19.14 -6.12
C THR A 3 29.86 -18.33 -7.28
N GLN A 4 28.54 -18.24 -7.40
CA GLN A 4 27.89 -17.42 -8.40
C GLN A 4 28.28 -15.95 -8.16
N SER A 5 28.84 -15.28 -9.17
CA SER A 5 29.26 -13.87 -9.08
C SER A 5 28.05 -12.93 -9.05
N GLU A 6 28.23 -11.70 -8.56
CA GLU A 6 27.18 -10.66 -8.59
C GLU A 6 26.72 -10.41 -10.04
N ALA A 7 27.66 -10.34 -10.99
CA ALA A 7 27.32 -10.18 -12.42
C ALA A 7 26.49 -11.33 -12.99
N ALA A 8 26.71 -12.58 -12.54
CA ALA A 8 25.89 -13.72 -12.98
C ALA A 8 24.48 -13.68 -12.38
N LEU A 9 24.33 -13.23 -11.12
CA LEU A 9 23.01 -13.01 -10.49
C LEU A 9 22.24 -11.92 -11.21
N GLU A 10 22.93 -10.81 -11.53
CA GLU A 10 22.36 -9.67 -12.26
C GLU A 10 21.87 -10.09 -13.66
N ALA A 11 22.70 -10.78 -14.43
CA ALA A 11 22.34 -11.28 -15.76
C ALA A 11 21.15 -12.25 -15.70
N GLY A 12 21.13 -13.17 -14.72
CA GLY A 12 20.01 -14.10 -14.50
C GLY A 12 18.72 -13.38 -14.17
N LEU A 13 18.76 -12.42 -13.25
CA LEU A 13 17.60 -11.61 -12.88
C LEU A 13 17.04 -10.82 -14.08
N ILE A 14 17.91 -10.16 -14.86
CA ILE A 14 17.48 -9.41 -16.05
C ILE A 14 16.84 -10.36 -17.07
N ALA A 15 17.41 -11.56 -17.28
CA ALA A 15 16.83 -12.56 -18.18
C ALA A 15 15.44 -12.99 -17.71
N THR A 16 15.24 -13.23 -16.41
CA THR A 16 13.94 -13.55 -15.82
C THR A 16 12.94 -12.42 -16.02
N LEU A 17 13.31 -11.17 -15.71
CA LEU A 17 12.42 -10.02 -15.88
C LEU A 17 12.02 -9.81 -17.36
N ARG A 18 12.95 -10.00 -18.30
CA ARG A 18 12.64 -9.96 -19.74
C ARG A 18 11.66 -11.05 -20.17
N GLN A 19 11.75 -12.25 -19.61
CA GLN A 19 10.76 -13.32 -19.82
C GLN A 19 9.38 -12.98 -19.23
N MET A 20 9.34 -12.08 -18.27
CA MET A 20 8.11 -11.53 -17.67
C MET A 20 7.67 -10.22 -18.36
N ASP A 21 8.10 -10.00 -19.61
CA ASP A 21 7.77 -8.85 -20.47
C ASP A 21 8.24 -7.48 -19.94
N TYR A 22 9.28 -7.42 -19.13
CA TYR A 22 9.96 -6.17 -18.85
C TYR A 22 10.78 -5.71 -20.05
N GLU A 23 10.61 -4.45 -20.45
CA GLU A 23 11.49 -3.84 -21.46
C GLU A 23 12.87 -3.61 -20.86
N TYR A 24 13.91 -4.23 -21.41
CA TYR A 24 15.28 -3.91 -21.03
C TYR A 24 15.69 -2.60 -21.72
N VAL A 25 16.12 -1.63 -20.93
CA VAL A 25 16.61 -0.32 -21.42
C VAL A 25 18.01 -0.07 -20.89
N GLN A 26 18.91 0.30 -21.80
CA GLN A 26 20.28 0.66 -21.42
C GLN A 26 20.33 2.14 -21.02
N ILE A 27 20.39 2.38 -19.73
CA ILE A 27 20.57 3.72 -19.13
C ILE A 27 21.95 3.74 -18.48
N VAL A 28 22.85 4.56 -19.03
CA VAL A 28 24.23 4.64 -18.55
C VAL A 28 24.39 5.77 -17.53
N GLU A 29 23.75 6.90 -17.79
CA GLU A 29 23.86 8.13 -17.02
C GLU A 29 22.50 8.85 -16.90
N GLU A 30 22.43 9.89 -16.07
CA GLU A 30 21.20 10.57 -15.71
C GLU A 30 20.47 11.18 -16.91
N ASP A 31 21.17 11.76 -17.89
CA ASP A 31 20.55 12.35 -19.09
C ASP A 31 19.73 11.30 -19.88
N ASN A 32 20.25 10.07 -19.96
CA ASN A 32 19.53 8.97 -20.59
C ASN A 32 18.27 8.60 -19.81
N LEU A 33 18.33 8.72 -18.45
CA LEU A 33 17.18 8.46 -17.59
C LEU A 33 16.07 9.49 -17.80
N TYR A 34 16.40 10.80 -17.88
CA TYR A 34 15.42 11.85 -18.14
C TYR A 34 14.79 11.73 -19.53
N ALA A 35 15.58 11.43 -20.56
CA ALA A 35 15.07 11.19 -21.91
C ALA A 35 14.13 9.97 -21.96
N ASN A 36 14.48 8.88 -21.30
CA ASN A 36 13.63 7.70 -21.17
C ASN A 36 12.34 8.03 -20.38
N PHE A 37 12.44 8.80 -19.30
CA PHE A 37 11.29 9.20 -18.50
C PHE A 37 10.29 10.01 -19.33
N LYS A 38 10.74 11.00 -20.12
CA LYS A 38 9.86 11.76 -21.02
C LYS A 38 9.09 10.83 -21.97
N ARG A 39 9.81 9.93 -22.64
CA ARG A 39 9.23 8.97 -23.59
C ARG A 39 8.18 8.07 -22.91
N GLN A 40 8.48 7.52 -21.75
CA GLN A 40 7.58 6.62 -21.04
C GLN A 40 6.36 7.35 -20.49
N LEU A 41 6.54 8.56 -19.99
CA LEU A 41 5.46 9.40 -19.51
C LEU A 41 4.47 9.76 -20.64
N GLU A 42 4.98 10.02 -21.85
CA GLU A 42 4.17 10.27 -23.06
C GLU A 42 3.36 9.02 -23.47
N ILE A 43 3.97 7.84 -23.40
CA ILE A 43 3.28 6.57 -23.67
C ILE A 43 2.17 6.35 -22.64
N HIS A 44 2.48 6.53 -21.37
CA HIS A 44 1.53 6.35 -20.27
C HIS A 44 0.35 7.33 -20.35
N ASN A 45 0.60 8.58 -20.73
CA ASN A 45 -0.41 9.64 -20.86
C ASN A 45 -0.95 9.81 -22.30
N LYS A 46 -0.85 8.78 -23.13
CA LYS A 46 -1.26 8.85 -24.55
C LYS A 46 -2.73 9.28 -24.72
N LYS A 47 -3.62 8.84 -23.82
CA LYS A 47 -5.05 9.21 -23.87
C LYS A 47 -5.24 10.69 -23.59
N GLN A 48 -4.64 11.20 -22.52
CA GLN A 48 -4.69 12.60 -22.10
C GLN A 48 -4.08 13.54 -23.15
N LEU A 49 -2.97 13.13 -23.77
CA LEU A 49 -2.36 13.87 -24.87
C LEU A 49 -3.27 13.89 -26.11
N ALA A 50 -3.93 12.78 -26.44
CA ALA A 50 -4.84 12.69 -27.58
C ALA A 50 -6.08 13.58 -27.41
N GLU A 51 -6.58 13.79 -26.19
CA GLU A 51 -7.70 14.69 -25.89
C GLU A 51 -7.43 16.15 -26.31
N VAL A 52 -6.16 16.55 -26.33
CA VAL A 52 -5.71 17.88 -26.80
C VAL A 52 -5.08 17.82 -28.22
N GLY A 53 -5.28 16.72 -28.94
CA GLY A 53 -4.81 16.53 -30.31
C GLY A 53 -3.29 16.36 -30.46
N ARG A 54 -2.62 15.81 -29.42
CA ARG A 54 -1.15 15.70 -29.39
C ARG A 54 -0.70 14.26 -29.07
N THR A 55 0.60 14.02 -29.27
CA THR A 55 1.24 12.72 -28.99
C THR A 55 2.44 12.85 -28.06
N SER A 56 2.88 14.09 -27.77
CA SER A 56 4.08 14.35 -26.96
C SER A 56 3.95 15.66 -26.19
N PHE A 57 4.72 15.78 -25.13
CA PHE A 57 4.95 17.05 -24.42
C PHE A 57 6.00 17.87 -25.14
N THR A 58 5.84 19.20 -25.12
CA THR A 58 6.94 20.11 -25.54
C THR A 58 8.06 20.07 -24.48
N ASP A 59 9.23 20.57 -24.82
CA ASP A 59 10.34 20.63 -23.86
C ASP A 59 10.00 21.56 -22.70
N GLU A 60 9.32 22.70 -22.94
CA GLU A 60 8.83 23.61 -21.90
C GLU A 60 7.82 22.93 -20.95
N GLU A 61 6.91 22.14 -21.49
CA GLU A 61 5.92 21.39 -20.69
C GLU A 61 6.58 20.31 -19.86
N PHE A 62 7.55 19.61 -20.44
CA PHE A 62 8.32 18.60 -19.71
C PHE A 62 9.16 19.23 -18.62
N GLU A 63 9.74 20.41 -18.86
CA GLU A 63 10.45 21.16 -17.81
C GLU A 63 9.51 21.52 -16.65
N LYS A 64 8.29 21.98 -16.92
CA LYS A 64 7.26 22.23 -15.87
C LYS A 64 6.96 20.96 -15.04
N ILE A 65 6.87 19.79 -15.70
CA ILE A 65 6.71 18.50 -15.02
C ILE A 65 7.91 18.21 -14.13
N LEU A 66 9.13 18.40 -14.61
CA LEU A 66 10.35 18.19 -13.83
C LEU A 66 10.43 19.12 -12.62
N ILE A 67 10.11 20.41 -12.79
CA ILE A 67 10.03 21.38 -11.69
C ILE A 67 9.01 20.94 -10.63
N TYR A 68 7.83 20.46 -11.05
CA TYR A 68 6.85 19.91 -10.11
C TYR A 68 7.42 18.72 -9.33
N LEU A 69 8.16 17.84 -9.99
CA LEU A 69 8.75 16.65 -9.38
C LEU A 69 9.98 16.95 -8.52
N GLU A 70 10.71 18.03 -8.76
CA GLU A 70 12.00 18.30 -8.15
C GLU A 70 11.91 18.57 -6.64
N GLY A 71 10.96 19.36 -6.19
CA GLY A 71 10.87 19.76 -4.78
C GLY A 71 10.26 18.70 -3.87
N GLY A 72 10.59 18.80 -2.57
CA GLY A 72 10.00 18.03 -1.49
C GLY A 72 10.86 16.86 -1.00
N THR A 73 10.46 16.33 0.14
CA THR A 73 11.03 15.12 0.75
C THR A 73 10.64 13.87 -0.04
N ARG A 74 11.30 12.74 0.21
CA ARG A 74 10.93 11.43 -0.37
C ARG A 74 9.47 11.06 -0.11
N PHE A 75 8.99 11.41 1.07
CA PHE A 75 7.59 11.23 1.42
C PHE A 75 6.65 12.06 0.53
N GLU A 76 6.93 13.35 0.36
CA GLU A 76 6.15 14.23 -0.51
C GLU A 76 6.24 13.83 -1.98
N LYS A 77 7.41 13.38 -2.44
CA LYS A 77 7.60 12.83 -3.78
C LYS A 77 6.76 11.55 -3.97
N ALA A 78 6.67 10.69 -2.97
CA ALA A 78 5.81 9.52 -3.02
C ALA A 78 4.31 9.88 -3.09
N LYS A 79 3.89 11.01 -2.48
CA LYS A 79 2.52 11.54 -2.65
C LYS A 79 2.31 12.04 -4.08
N LYS A 80 3.23 12.84 -4.61
CA LYS A 80 3.16 13.36 -5.99
C LYS A 80 2.96 12.27 -7.04
N LEU A 81 3.57 11.08 -6.86
CA LEU A 81 3.36 9.94 -7.76
C LEU A 81 1.91 9.45 -7.80
N ARG A 82 1.14 9.71 -6.76
CA ARG A 82 -0.24 9.23 -6.58
C ARG A 82 -1.28 10.26 -6.95
N ASP A 83 -0.86 11.49 -7.20
CA ASP A 83 -1.72 12.60 -7.57
C ASP A 83 -1.67 12.83 -9.09
N LEU A 84 -2.75 13.38 -9.63
CA LEU A 84 -2.77 13.88 -10.99
C LEU A 84 -2.19 15.30 -11.01
N TYR A 85 -1.23 15.55 -11.89
CA TYR A 85 -0.64 16.87 -12.05
C TYR A 85 -1.38 17.69 -13.12
N PRO A 86 -1.99 18.85 -12.77
CA PRO A 86 -2.63 19.72 -13.74
C PRO A 86 -1.56 20.51 -14.52
N LEU A 87 -1.27 20.10 -15.75
CA LEU A 87 -0.35 20.76 -16.65
C LEU A 87 -1.11 21.69 -17.59
N ASP A 88 -0.84 22.98 -17.51
CA ASP A 88 -1.32 23.93 -18.49
C ASP A 88 -0.38 23.94 -19.71
N THR A 89 -0.92 23.51 -20.86
CA THR A 89 -0.20 23.41 -22.11
C THR A 89 0.14 24.80 -22.69
N VAL A 90 1.09 24.87 -23.61
CA VAL A 90 1.46 26.10 -24.31
C VAL A 90 0.28 26.74 -25.08
N ASN A 91 -0.76 25.97 -25.40
CA ASN A 91 -1.96 26.41 -26.09
C ASN A 91 -3.11 26.81 -25.13
N GLY A 92 -2.86 26.86 -23.82
CA GLY A 92 -3.86 27.22 -22.81
C GLY A 92 -4.88 26.12 -22.48
N GLN A 93 -4.69 24.90 -22.97
CA GLN A 93 -5.49 23.74 -22.57
C GLN A 93 -4.88 23.11 -21.34
N ARG A 94 -5.65 22.34 -20.55
CA ARG A 94 -5.17 21.62 -19.36
C ARG A 94 -5.15 20.13 -19.61
N ILE A 95 -4.03 19.49 -19.27
CA ILE A 95 -3.84 18.03 -19.26
C ILE A 95 -3.65 17.59 -17.82
N TRP A 96 -4.31 16.50 -17.41
CA TRP A 96 -4.07 15.86 -16.13
C TRP A 96 -3.04 14.76 -16.29
N VAL A 97 -1.78 15.06 -15.98
CA VAL A 97 -0.66 14.10 -16.10
C VAL A 97 -0.71 13.09 -14.99
N GLU A 98 -0.79 11.81 -15.35
CA GLU A 98 -0.72 10.67 -14.45
C GLU A 98 0.71 10.12 -14.42
N PHE A 99 1.30 9.96 -13.24
CA PHE A 99 2.63 9.36 -13.09
C PHE A 99 2.58 7.86 -12.84
N LEU A 100 1.49 7.38 -12.21
CA LEU A 100 1.33 5.99 -11.82
C LEU A 100 -0.16 5.61 -11.85
N ASN A 101 -0.51 4.62 -12.67
CA ASN A 101 -1.86 4.08 -12.67
C ASN A 101 -2.06 3.21 -11.42
N ARG A 102 -2.90 3.68 -10.49
CA ARG A 102 -3.18 3.05 -9.20
C ARG A 102 -4.38 2.11 -9.23
N THR A 103 -5.20 2.18 -10.26
CA THR A 103 -6.42 1.37 -10.42
C THR A 103 -6.18 0.17 -11.31
N GLN A 104 -5.50 0.37 -12.43
CA GLN A 104 -5.13 -0.65 -13.40
C GLN A 104 -3.61 -0.82 -13.42
N TRP A 105 -3.04 -1.21 -12.29
CA TRP A 105 -1.60 -1.28 -12.05
C TRP A 105 -0.81 -2.09 -13.07
N CYS A 106 -1.44 -3.10 -13.71
CA CYS A 106 -0.81 -3.89 -14.79
C CYS A 106 -0.62 -3.09 -16.09
N GLN A 107 -1.29 -1.95 -16.25
CA GLN A 107 -1.18 -1.08 -17.42
C GLN A 107 -0.05 -0.05 -17.33
N ASN A 108 0.69 -0.04 -16.21
CA ASN A 108 1.92 0.73 -16.15
C ASN A 108 2.99 0.10 -17.05
N GLU A 109 3.89 0.91 -17.58
CA GLU A 109 5.02 0.47 -18.38
C GLU A 109 6.19 0.05 -17.49
N PHE A 110 6.61 -1.21 -17.59
CA PHE A 110 7.66 -1.78 -16.75
C PHE A 110 8.95 -1.98 -17.54
N GLN A 111 10.02 -1.37 -17.03
CA GLN A 111 11.34 -1.48 -17.63
C GLN A 111 12.35 -1.94 -16.58
N VAL A 112 13.44 -2.54 -17.03
CA VAL A 112 14.60 -2.89 -16.21
C VAL A 112 15.86 -2.34 -16.85
N SER A 113 16.72 -1.74 -16.02
CA SER A 113 18.08 -1.31 -16.38
C SER A 113 19.06 -1.76 -15.32
N ASN A 114 20.31 -1.87 -15.68
CA ASN A 114 21.37 -2.24 -14.75
C ASN A 114 22.58 -1.32 -14.90
N GLN A 115 23.40 -1.31 -13.85
CA GLN A 115 24.67 -0.59 -13.83
C GLN A 115 24.54 0.91 -14.13
N ILE A 116 23.40 1.52 -13.77
CA ILE A 116 23.19 2.96 -13.92
C ILE A 116 24.19 3.70 -13.04
N THR A 117 24.92 4.61 -13.65
CA THR A 117 25.89 5.46 -12.94
C THR A 117 25.27 6.80 -12.60
N VAL A 118 25.35 7.18 -11.33
CA VAL A 118 24.85 8.46 -10.82
C VAL A 118 26.03 9.25 -10.23
N GLU A 119 26.14 10.50 -10.63
CA GLU A 119 27.17 11.43 -10.15
C GLU A 119 26.60 12.29 -9.04
N GLY A 120 26.73 11.83 -7.79
CA GLY A 120 26.40 12.61 -6.60
C GLY A 120 27.65 13.12 -5.88
N ARG A 121 27.63 13.18 -4.54
CA ARG A 121 28.83 13.45 -3.75
C ARG A 121 29.93 12.42 -4.00
N LYS A 122 29.55 11.22 -4.41
CA LYS A 122 30.44 10.16 -4.91
C LYS A 122 29.74 9.51 -6.09
N LYS A 123 30.54 9.14 -7.11
CA LYS A 123 30.07 8.33 -8.22
C LYS A 123 29.63 6.96 -7.70
N CYS A 124 28.37 6.62 -7.89
CA CYS A 124 27.79 5.34 -7.49
C CYS A 124 27.24 4.63 -8.71
N ARG A 125 27.28 3.31 -8.68
CA ARG A 125 26.75 2.45 -9.72
C ARG A 125 25.77 1.48 -9.08
N TYR A 126 24.53 1.49 -9.57
CA TYR A 126 23.43 0.70 -9.05
C TYR A 126 23.29 -0.62 -9.80
N ASP A 127 23.15 -1.74 -9.08
CA ASP A 127 23.17 -3.06 -9.69
C ASP A 127 21.98 -3.24 -10.66
N VAL A 128 20.75 -3.26 -10.16
CA VAL A 128 19.53 -3.38 -10.99
C VAL A 128 18.49 -2.37 -10.54
N THR A 129 17.94 -1.64 -11.49
CA THR A 129 16.87 -0.67 -11.27
C THR A 129 15.63 -1.05 -12.08
N ILE A 130 14.47 -1.13 -11.44
CA ILE A 130 13.20 -1.29 -12.12
C ILE A 130 12.56 0.10 -12.23
N LEU A 131 12.19 0.44 -13.46
CA LEU A 131 11.47 1.67 -13.77
C LEU A 131 10.00 1.34 -14.05
N ILE A 132 9.12 2.19 -13.54
CA ILE A 132 7.69 2.13 -13.85
C ILE A 132 7.31 3.48 -14.44
N ASN A 133 6.75 3.47 -15.64
CA ASN A 133 6.48 4.68 -16.43
C ASN A 133 7.73 5.58 -16.58
N GLY A 134 8.91 4.96 -16.67
CA GLY A 134 10.19 5.64 -16.78
C GLY A 134 10.79 6.16 -15.46
N LEU A 135 10.05 6.10 -14.34
CA LEU A 135 10.55 6.50 -13.01
C LEU A 135 11.23 5.33 -12.29
N PRO A 136 12.43 5.51 -11.68
CA PRO A 136 13.09 4.48 -10.91
C PRO A 136 12.36 4.27 -9.57
N LEU A 137 11.47 3.27 -9.51
CA LEU A 137 10.65 3.02 -8.32
C LEU A 137 11.16 1.88 -7.45
N VAL A 138 11.97 0.95 -8.02
CA VAL A 138 12.57 -0.14 -7.25
C VAL A 138 14.07 -0.22 -7.53
N GLN A 139 14.85 -0.24 -6.47
CA GLN A 139 16.30 -0.45 -6.54
C GLN A 139 16.66 -1.79 -5.92
N MET A 140 17.45 -2.59 -6.65
CA MET A 140 17.92 -3.88 -6.19
C MET A 140 19.44 -3.84 -6.00
N GLU A 141 19.90 -4.38 -4.89
CA GLU A 141 21.32 -4.51 -4.56
C GLU A 141 21.69 -5.99 -4.39
N LEU A 142 22.61 -6.46 -5.18
CA LEU A 142 23.00 -7.85 -5.25
C LEU A 142 24.37 -8.08 -4.60
N LYS A 143 24.51 -9.21 -3.93
CA LYS A 143 25.77 -9.68 -3.38
C LYS A 143 26.01 -11.13 -3.81
N ARG A 144 27.27 -11.48 -3.95
CA ARG A 144 27.63 -12.88 -4.25
C ARG A 144 27.14 -13.82 -3.14
N ARG A 145 26.90 -15.07 -3.49
CA ARG A 145 26.56 -16.12 -2.53
C ARG A 145 27.57 -16.18 -1.37
N GLY A 146 27.07 -16.33 -0.15
CA GLY A 146 27.89 -16.37 1.08
C GLY A 146 28.10 -15.01 1.75
N VAL A 147 27.73 -13.92 1.10
CA VAL A 147 27.76 -12.57 1.70
C VAL A 147 26.45 -12.33 2.46
N GLU A 148 26.53 -11.77 3.65
CA GLU A 148 25.36 -11.41 4.44
C GLU A 148 24.55 -10.28 3.78
N LEU A 149 23.22 -10.41 3.75
CA LEU A 149 22.31 -9.38 3.21
C LEU A 149 22.44 -8.03 3.90
N LYS A 150 22.89 -8.01 5.15
CA LYS A 150 23.14 -6.77 5.90
C LYS A 150 24.18 -5.87 5.21
N GLN A 151 25.10 -6.43 4.44
CA GLN A 151 26.07 -5.64 3.67
C GLN A 151 25.39 -4.88 2.52
N ALA A 152 24.47 -5.54 1.78
CA ALA A 152 23.67 -4.89 0.76
C ALA A 152 22.77 -3.80 1.36
N TYR A 153 22.11 -4.08 2.49
CA TYR A 153 21.33 -3.09 3.22
C TYR A 153 22.19 -1.86 3.61
N ASN A 154 23.38 -2.08 4.18
CA ASN A 154 24.28 -1.00 4.56
C ASN A 154 24.75 -0.19 3.35
N GLN A 155 24.86 -0.82 2.17
CA GLN A 155 25.22 -0.13 0.93
C GLN A 155 24.10 0.82 0.49
N ILE A 156 22.85 0.38 0.52
CA ILE A 156 21.67 1.24 0.26
C ILE A 156 21.63 2.40 1.26
N GLN A 157 21.91 2.16 2.55
CA GLN A 157 21.96 3.24 3.55
C GLN A 157 23.07 4.28 3.26
N ARG A 158 24.16 3.87 2.63
CA ARG A 158 25.18 4.84 2.14
C ARG A 158 24.65 5.63 0.95
N TYR A 159 23.94 5.00 0.00
CA TYR A 159 23.35 5.68 -1.15
C TYR A 159 22.38 6.79 -0.73
N HIS A 160 21.57 6.58 0.31
CA HIS A 160 20.71 7.62 0.88
C HIS A 160 21.43 8.90 1.26
N LYS A 161 22.72 8.79 1.65
CA LYS A 161 23.53 9.91 2.12
C LYS A 161 24.36 10.57 1.00
N THR A 162 24.59 9.86 -0.11
CA THR A 162 25.62 10.24 -1.07
C THR A 162 25.16 10.39 -2.49
N SER A 163 24.13 9.65 -2.95
CA SER A 163 23.87 9.51 -4.37
C SER A 163 22.39 9.46 -4.78
N PHE A 164 21.45 9.22 -3.88
CA PHE A 164 20.04 9.33 -4.26
C PHE A 164 19.64 10.80 -4.35
N HIS A 165 19.43 11.28 -5.58
CA HIS A 165 18.95 12.61 -5.94
C HIS A 165 18.20 12.54 -7.28
N GLY A 166 17.62 13.65 -7.71
CA GLY A 166 16.86 13.72 -8.96
C GLY A 166 15.73 12.71 -9.01
N LEU A 167 15.64 11.95 -10.08
CA LEU A 167 14.61 10.91 -10.23
C LEU A 167 14.81 9.71 -9.29
N PHE A 168 16.05 9.44 -8.79
CA PHE A 168 16.28 8.36 -7.83
C PHE A 168 15.72 8.63 -6.43
N ASP A 169 15.33 9.87 -6.11
CA ASP A 169 14.56 10.15 -4.90
C ASP A 169 13.14 9.55 -4.92
N TYR A 170 12.67 9.14 -6.11
CA TYR A 170 11.37 8.50 -6.29
C TYR A 170 11.35 7.01 -5.98
N ILE A 171 12.48 6.38 -5.69
CA ILE A 171 12.52 4.97 -5.27
C ILE A 171 11.56 4.77 -4.10
N GLN A 172 10.64 3.82 -4.25
CA GLN A 172 9.65 3.46 -3.24
C GLN A 172 10.07 2.21 -2.46
N LEU A 173 10.79 1.32 -3.13
CA LEU A 173 11.07 -0.02 -2.64
C LEU A 173 12.52 -0.41 -2.90
N PHE A 174 13.11 -1.09 -1.95
CA PHE A 174 14.41 -1.74 -2.10
C PHE A 174 14.29 -3.25 -2.03
N VAL A 175 15.12 -3.92 -2.80
CA VAL A 175 15.32 -5.37 -2.74
C VAL A 175 16.81 -5.66 -2.55
N ILE A 176 17.12 -6.56 -1.64
CA ILE A 176 18.49 -7.04 -1.39
C ILE A 176 18.54 -8.54 -1.55
N SER A 177 19.54 -9.05 -2.27
CA SER A 177 19.70 -10.48 -2.49
C SER A 177 21.16 -10.92 -2.55
N ASN A 178 21.40 -12.17 -2.13
CA ASN A 178 22.67 -12.87 -2.38
C ASN A 178 22.45 -14.16 -3.21
N GLY A 179 21.34 -14.22 -3.95
CA GLY A 179 20.92 -15.34 -4.76
C GLY A 179 20.17 -16.42 -3.98
N VAL A 180 20.50 -16.65 -2.71
CA VAL A 180 19.89 -17.69 -1.84
C VAL A 180 18.85 -17.08 -0.91
N ASN A 181 19.10 -15.86 -0.44
CA ASN A 181 18.20 -15.12 0.42
C ASN A 181 17.89 -13.78 -0.23
N THR A 182 16.61 -13.43 -0.27
CA THR A 182 16.12 -12.18 -0.85
C THR A 182 15.15 -11.53 0.12
N ARG A 183 15.28 -10.22 0.30
CA ARG A 183 14.40 -9.42 1.14
C ARG A 183 14.02 -8.11 0.46
N TYR A 184 12.86 -7.58 0.81
CA TYR A 184 12.40 -6.28 0.37
C TYR A 184 12.07 -5.38 1.56
N PHE A 185 12.09 -4.07 1.33
CA PHE A 185 11.73 -3.05 2.33
C PHE A 185 11.41 -1.72 1.66
N ALA A 186 10.59 -0.90 2.33
CA ALA A 186 10.25 0.43 1.83
C ALA A 186 11.42 1.41 1.95
N ASN A 187 11.40 2.45 1.13
CA ASN A 187 12.36 3.54 1.18
C ASN A 187 12.12 4.41 2.43
N ASN A 188 12.56 3.90 3.58
CA ASN A 188 12.53 4.58 4.86
C ASN A 188 13.96 4.68 5.41
N PRO A 189 14.63 5.85 5.31
CA PRO A 189 15.99 6.03 5.79
C PRO A 189 16.17 5.81 7.29
N ASN A 190 15.09 6.00 8.06
CA ASN A 190 15.07 5.78 9.51
C ASN A 190 14.68 4.33 9.88
N GLY A 191 14.31 3.51 8.88
CA GLY A 191 14.02 2.11 9.06
C GLY A 191 15.28 1.31 9.39
N GLY A 192 15.21 0.42 10.39
CA GLY A 192 16.30 -0.52 10.69
C GLY A 192 16.22 -1.78 9.83
N TYR A 193 17.32 -2.56 9.79
CA TYR A 193 17.37 -3.85 9.10
C TYR A 193 16.26 -4.83 9.52
N LYS A 194 15.73 -4.69 10.74
CA LYS A 194 14.57 -5.46 11.23
C LYS A 194 13.28 -5.27 10.42
N PHE A 195 13.18 -4.21 9.62
CA PHE A 195 12.05 -3.94 8.73
C PHE A 195 12.30 -4.40 7.29
N THR A 196 13.22 -5.33 7.09
CA THR A 196 13.37 -6.06 5.83
C THR A 196 12.62 -7.38 5.91
N PHE A 197 11.87 -7.73 4.86
CA PHE A 197 10.94 -8.87 4.88
C PHE A 197 11.26 -9.84 3.74
N ASN A 198 11.04 -11.15 3.98
CA ASN A 198 10.97 -12.14 2.92
C ASN A 198 9.57 -12.08 2.29
N TRP A 199 9.46 -12.27 0.99
CA TRP A 199 8.17 -12.49 0.37
C TRP A 199 7.73 -13.94 0.57
N THR A 200 6.43 -14.18 0.78
CA THR A 200 5.86 -15.51 0.98
C THR A 200 4.64 -15.71 0.09
N ASP A 201 4.18 -16.93 -0.05
CA ASP A 201 2.83 -17.20 -0.53
C ASP A 201 1.77 -16.96 0.58
N ALA A 202 0.49 -17.20 0.23
CA ALA A 202 -0.62 -17.05 1.18
C ALA A 202 -0.58 -18.05 2.36
N ALA A 203 0.18 -19.15 2.23
CA ALA A 203 0.41 -20.14 3.27
C ALA A 203 1.67 -19.86 4.10
N ASN A 204 2.29 -18.69 3.93
CA ASN A 204 3.53 -18.27 4.56
C ASN A 204 4.80 -19.08 4.18
N HIS A 205 4.82 -19.75 3.04
CA HIS A 205 6.04 -20.37 2.53
C HIS A 205 6.93 -19.31 1.87
N PRO A 206 8.18 -19.12 2.32
CA PRO A 206 9.02 -18.03 1.84
C PRO A 206 9.65 -18.31 0.48
N PHE A 207 9.68 -17.30 -0.38
CA PHE A 207 10.45 -17.29 -1.62
C PHE A 207 11.82 -16.64 -1.39
N ASN A 208 12.75 -17.43 -0.84
CA ASN A 208 14.06 -16.92 -0.46
C ASN A 208 14.99 -16.75 -1.66
N GLU A 209 14.97 -17.68 -2.62
CA GLU A 209 15.83 -17.66 -3.80
C GLU A 209 15.44 -16.50 -4.73
N LEU A 210 16.43 -15.80 -5.29
CA LEU A 210 16.21 -14.63 -6.13
C LEU A 210 15.29 -14.91 -7.32
N ASP A 211 15.47 -16.04 -7.99
CA ASP A 211 14.68 -16.40 -9.17
C ASP A 211 13.20 -16.61 -8.80
N LYS A 212 12.92 -17.33 -7.71
CA LYS A 212 11.55 -17.51 -7.20
C LYS A 212 10.96 -16.20 -6.72
N PHE A 213 11.73 -15.42 -5.98
CA PHE A 213 11.30 -14.08 -5.54
C PHE A 213 10.94 -13.20 -6.75
N ALA A 214 11.76 -13.19 -7.80
CA ALA A 214 11.49 -12.43 -9.00
C ALA A 214 10.16 -12.83 -9.65
N VAL A 215 9.92 -14.12 -9.86
CA VAL A 215 8.68 -14.60 -10.50
C VAL A 215 7.41 -14.24 -9.71
N PHE A 216 7.44 -14.24 -8.38
CA PHE A 216 6.24 -14.02 -7.57
C PHE A 216 6.09 -12.59 -7.06
N PHE A 217 7.18 -11.91 -6.74
CA PHE A 217 7.13 -10.55 -6.20
C PHE A 217 7.28 -9.47 -7.26
N LEU A 218 8.17 -9.69 -8.26
CA LEU A 218 8.42 -8.75 -9.34
C LEU A 218 7.52 -8.98 -10.56
N GLU A 219 6.52 -9.88 -10.48
CA GLU A 219 5.46 -9.96 -11.47
C GLU A 219 4.77 -8.60 -11.58
N LYS A 220 4.55 -8.12 -12.83
CA LYS A 220 4.11 -6.73 -13.11
C LYS A 220 2.88 -6.31 -12.32
N CYS A 221 1.84 -7.17 -12.29
CA CYS A 221 0.61 -6.84 -11.57
C CYS A 221 0.84 -6.86 -10.05
N THR A 222 1.63 -7.79 -9.54
CA THR A 222 1.98 -7.87 -8.11
C THR A 222 2.81 -6.66 -7.70
N LEU A 223 3.89 -6.36 -8.42
CA LEU A 223 4.75 -5.21 -8.11
C LEU A 223 4.00 -3.89 -8.27
N GLY A 224 3.24 -3.73 -9.36
CA GLY A 224 2.43 -2.53 -9.60
C GLY A 224 1.39 -2.31 -8.50
N LYS A 225 0.75 -3.39 -8.04
CA LYS A 225 -0.18 -3.38 -6.90
C LYS A 225 0.54 -2.97 -5.61
N ILE A 226 1.71 -3.53 -5.33
CA ILE A 226 2.50 -3.18 -4.14
C ILE A 226 2.86 -1.69 -4.15
N ILE A 227 3.42 -1.18 -5.25
CA ILE A 227 3.81 0.22 -5.38
C ILE A 227 2.60 1.15 -5.34
N GLY A 228 1.53 0.83 -6.08
CA GLY A 228 0.35 1.68 -6.20
C GLY A 228 -0.54 1.69 -4.96
N LYS A 229 -0.75 0.52 -4.34
CA LYS A 229 -1.71 0.34 -3.24
C LYS A 229 -1.08 0.04 -1.88
N TYR A 230 -0.02 -0.79 -1.81
CA TYR A 230 0.48 -1.36 -0.55
C TYR A 230 1.73 -0.71 0.04
N ILE A 231 2.28 0.30 -0.65
CA ILE A 231 3.12 1.29 0.04
C ILE A 231 2.20 2.17 0.87
N VAL A 232 2.47 2.23 2.17
CA VAL A 232 1.74 3.06 3.12
C VAL A 232 2.53 4.34 3.38
N LEU A 233 1.87 5.47 3.20
CA LEU A 233 2.40 6.78 3.52
C LEU A 233 2.07 7.08 4.97
N HIS A 234 3.08 7.06 5.85
CA HIS A 234 2.91 7.36 7.26
C HIS A 234 3.10 8.87 7.49
N GLU A 235 1.98 9.58 7.58
CA GLU A 235 1.99 11.06 7.65
C GLU A 235 2.62 11.58 8.94
N GLY A 236 2.47 10.88 10.06
CA GLY A 236 3.06 11.27 11.35
C GLY A 236 4.58 11.28 11.30
N ASP A 237 5.19 10.22 10.81
CA ASP A 237 6.66 10.09 10.72
C ASP A 237 7.23 10.55 9.37
N LYS A 238 6.39 10.98 8.44
CA LYS A 238 6.77 11.37 7.06
C LYS A 238 7.66 10.30 6.40
N CYS A 239 7.25 9.04 6.51
CA CYS A 239 8.02 7.91 5.98
C CYS A 239 7.14 6.94 5.17
N LEU A 240 7.83 6.11 4.39
CA LEU A 240 7.19 5.03 3.62
C LEU A 240 7.27 3.74 4.41
N MET A 241 6.19 2.98 4.39
CA MET A 241 6.11 1.62 4.90
C MET A 241 5.60 0.69 3.81
N VAL A 242 5.97 -0.58 3.86
CA VAL A 242 5.42 -1.61 2.98
C VAL A 242 4.83 -2.73 3.81
N LEU A 243 3.69 -3.27 3.40
CA LEU A 243 3.05 -4.37 4.09
C LEU A 243 3.92 -5.63 4.05
N ARG A 244 3.87 -6.41 5.12
CA ARG A 244 4.39 -7.78 5.15
C ARG A 244 3.48 -8.69 4.33
N PRO A 245 3.96 -9.85 3.83
CA PRO A 245 3.16 -10.71 2.98
C PRO A 245 1.80 -11.08 3.57
N TYR A 246 1.76 -11.55 4.81
CA TYR A 246 0.50 -11.92 5.47
C TYR A 246 -0.47 -10.75 5.63
N GLN A 247 0.02 -9.52 5.82
CA GLN A 247 -0.81 -8.31 5.84
C GLN A 247 -1.39 -8.02 4.44
N PHE A 248 -0.55 -8.14 3.41
CA PHE A 248 -0.96 -8.01 2.02
C PHE A 248 -2.10 -9.00 1.70
N TYR A 249 -1.90 -10.30 1.98
CA TYR A 249 -2.92 -11.32 1.71
C TYR A 249 -4.20 -11.13 2.54
N ALA A 250 -4.08 -10.69 3.80
CA ALA A 250 -5.24 -10.38 4.62
C ALA A 250 -6.09 -9.26 4.01
N VAL A 251 -5.47 -8.16 3.56
CA VAL A 251 -6.18 -7.05 2.91
C VAL A 251 -6.78 -7.48 1.58
N GLU A 252 -6.03 -8.24 0.74
CA GLU A 252 -6.56 -8.78 -0.52
C GLU A 252 -7.78 -9.67 -0.30
N LYS A 253 -7.77 -10.51 0.75
CA LYS A 253 -8.91 -11.37 1.10
C LYS A 253 -10.13 -10.59 1.58
N ILE A 254 -9.92 -9.49 2.31
CA ILE A 254 -11.03 -8.59 2.69
C ILE A 254 -11.61 -7.94 1.44
N LEU A 255 -10.77 -7.36 0.57
CA LEU A 255 -11.22 -6.72 -0.67
C LEU A 255 -11.99 -7.69 -1.58
N ASP A 256 -11.43 -8.88 -1.81
CA ASP A 256 -12.07 -9.91 -2.61
C ASP A 256 -13.46 -10.29 -2.05
N ARG A 257 -13.55 -10.45 -0.71
CA ARG A 257 -14.82 -10.78 -0.06
C ARG A 257 -15.82 -9.63 -0.11
N VAL A 258 -15.40 -8.39 0.03
CA VAL A 258 -16.28 -7.21 -0.13
C VAL A 258 -16.82 -7.11 -1.55
N GLN A 259 -15.98 -7.36 -2.57
CA GLN A 259 -16.38 -7.24 -3.98
C GLN A 259 -17.21 -8.41 -4.49
N ASN A 260 -16.98 -9.63 -4.01
CA ASN A 260 -17.50 -10.85 -4.60
C ASN A 260 -18.47 -11.63 -3.68
N SER A 261 -18.69 -11.18 -2.43
CA SER A 261 -19.56 -11.83 -1.46
C SER A 261 -20.12 -10.82 -0.46
N ASN A 262 -21.24 -11.18 0.17
CA ASN A 262 -21.78 -10.46 1.32
C ASN A 262 -21.47 -11.16 2.65
N ASP A 263 -20.66 -12.23 2.62
CA ASP A 263 -20.33 -13.00 3.81
C ASP A 263 -19.41 -12.22 4.74
N ASN A 264 -19.66 -12.34 6.02
CA ASN A 264 -18.77 -11.84 7.07
C ASN A 264 -17.49 -12.68 7.14
N GLY A 265 -16.44 -12.13 7.78
CA GLY A 265 -15.20 -12.85 7.94
C GLY A 265 -14.35 -12.37 9.11
N TYR A 266 -13.32 -13.16 9.45
CA TYR A 266 -12.34 -12.71 10.42
C TYR A 266 -10.92 -13.02 9.98
N ILE A 267 -9.99 -12.19 10.46
CA ILE A 267 -8.55 -12.30 10.26
C ILE A 267 -7.90 -12.72 11.59
N TRP A 268 -7.15 -13.80 11.54
CA TRP A 268 -6.42 -14.28 12.71
C TRP A 268 -4.96 -13.79 12.65
N HIS A 269 -4.70 -12.69 13.31
CA HIS A 269 -3.35 -12.12 13.45
C HIS A 269 -2.94 -12.08 14.94
N THR A 270 -1.80 -12.64 15.26
CA THR A 270 -1.26 -12.63 16.63
C THR A 270 -0.97 -11.20 17.11
N THR A 271 -0.87 -11.04 18.44
CA THR A 271 -0.48 -9.76 19.06
C THR A 271 0.89 -9.31 18.51
N GLY A 272 1.02 -8.03 18.15
CA GLY A 272 2.25 -7.49 17.56
C GLY A 272 2.44 -7.76 16.06
N ALA A 273 1.50 -8.44 15.39
CA ALA A 273 1.55 -8.66 13.94
C ALA A 273 1.22 -7.41 13.10
N GLY A 274 0.93 -6.26 13.74
CA GLY A 274 0.55 -5.03 13.05
C GLY A 274 -0.90 -5.05 12.56
N LYS A 275 -1.83 -5.54 13.39
CA LYS A 275 -3.27 -5.53 13.11
C LYS A 275 -3.77 -4.13 12.73
N THR A 276 -3.35 -3.10 13.47
CA THR A 276 -3.73 -1.69 13.23
C THR A 276 -3.39 -1.24 11.81
N LEU A 277 -2.17 -1.51 11.34
CA LEU A 277 -1.75 -1.17 9.98
C LEU A 277 -2.56 -1.95 8.93
N THR A 278 -2.81 -3.24 9.18
CA THR A 278 -3.56 -4.10 8.25
C THR A 278 -5.02 -3.65 8.15
N SER A 279 -5.67 -3.41 9.28
CA SER A 279 -7.08 -2.99 9.36
C SER A 279 -7.27 -1.58 8.80
N PHE A 280 -6.35 -0.65 9.09
CA PHE A 280 -6.35 0.68 8.47
C PHE A 280 -6.25 0.59 6.95
N LYS A 281 -5.28 -0.19 6.44
CA LYS A 281 -5.11 -0.33 4.99
C LYS A 281 -6.31 -1.01 4.33
N ALA A 282 -6.92 -1.98 4.98
CA ALA A 282 -8.17 -2.58 4.51
C ALA A 282 -9.30 -1.54 4.47
N ALA A 283 -9.49 -0.76 5.56
CA ALA A 283 -10.51 0.29 5.62
C ALA A 283 -10.32 1.34 4.52
N GLN A 284 -9.09 1.81 4.32
CA GLN A 284 -8.75 2.77 3.28
C GLN A 284 -9.14 2.24 1.88
N LEU A 285 -8.67 1.03 1.53
CA LEU A 285 -8.93 0.47 0.20
C LEU A 285 -10.39 0.07 -0.02
N VAL A 286 -11.09 -0.39 1.01
CA VAL A 286 -12.54 -0.66 0.95
C VAL A 286 -13.32 0.63 0.76
N SER A 287 -12.92 1.74 1.37
CA SER A 287 -13.58 3.03 1.20
C SER A 287 -13.42 3.65 -0.20
N GLU A 288 -12.42 3.19 -0.97
CA GLU A 288 -12.22 3.58 -2.37
C GLU A 288 -13.17 2.86 -3.34
N LEU A 289 -13.89 1.80 -2.89
CA LEU A 289 -14.84 1.08 -3.73
C LEU A 289 -16.12 1.92 -3.94
N ASP A 290 -16.60 1.94 -5.18
CA ASP A 290 -17.75 2.78 -5.57
C ASP A 290 -19.08 2.31 -4.94
N ASP A 291 -19.20 1.00 -4.69
CA ASP A 291 -20.39 0.36 -4.12
C ASP A 291 -20.39 0.37 -2.58
N VAL A 292 -19.36 0.92 -1.93
CA VAL A 292 -19.29 1.04 -0.47
C VAL A 292 -19.57 2.49 -0.05
N ASP A 293 -20.65 2.68 0.69
CA ASP A 293 -21.07 3.99 1.19
C ASP A 293 -20.22 4.43 2.38
N LYS A 294 -19.97 3.52 3.32
CA LYS A 294 -19.21 3.81 4.55
C LYS A 294 -18.40 2.61 5.03
N VAL A 295 -17.25 2.92 5.63
CA VAL A 295 -16.43 1.97 6.38
C VAL A 295 -16.39 2.41 7.84
N MET A 296 -16.81 1.54 8.75
CA MET A 296 -16.76 1.81 10.19
C MET A 296 -15.69 0.94 10.85
N PHE A 297 -14.71 1.57 11.47
CA PHE A 297 -13.77 0.89 12.35
C PHE A 297 -14.31 0.94 13.78
N VAL A 298 -14.64 -0.23 14.32
CA VAL A 298 -15.30 -0.37 15.61
C VAL A 298 -14.34 -0.99 16.61
N VAL A 299 -14.02 -0.24 17.65
CA VAL A 299 -13.13 -0.67 18.73
C VAL A 299 -13.89 -0.88 20.04
N ASP A 300 -13.34 -1.68 20.94
CA ASP A 300 -13.86 -1.79 22.31
C ASP A 300 -13.47 -0.52 23.10
N ARG A 301 -14.28 -0.16 24.08
CA ARG A 301 -14.11 1.03 24.93
C ARG A 301 -12.73 1.13 25.60
N HIS A 302 -12.13 0.00 25.93
CA HIS A 302 -10.81 -0.06 26.56
C HIS A 302 -9.65 0.16 25.57
N ASP A 303 -9.90 0.00 24.27
CA ASP A 303 -8.87 0.08 23.23
C ASP A 303 -8.91 1.40 22.44
N LEU A 304 -9.87 2.29 22.73
CA LEU A 304 -9.83 3.69 22.36
C LEU A 304 -8.80 4.45 23.21
N ASP A 305 -7.70 3.79 23.47
CA ASP A 305 -6.55 4.51 23.94
C ASP A 305 -6.14 5.50 22.86
N THR A 306 -5.76 6.69 23.28
CA THR A 306 -5.13 7.72 22.46
C THR A 306 -4.12 7.17 21.47
N GLN A 307 -3.59 5.98 21.70
CA GLN A 307 -2.63 5.30 20.86
C GLN A 307 -3.24 4.80 19.52
N THR A 308 -4.37 4.07 19.53
CA THR A 308 -4.97 3.55 18.27
C THR A 308 -5.46 4.70 17.40
N GLN A 309 -6.09 5.70 18.02
CA GLN A 309 -6.52 6.90 17.29
C GLN A 309 -5.32 7.67 16.73
N SER A 310 -4.26 7.87 17.53
CA SER A 310 -3.06 8.55 17.07
C SER A 310 -2.31 7.77 15.97
N GLU A 311 -2.34 6.44 16.00
CA GLU A 311 -1.78 5.60 14.95
C GLU A 311 -2.57 5.76 13.63
N TYR A 312 -3.90 5.78 13.67
CA TYR A 312 -4.71 6.01 12.47
C TYR A 312 -4.54 7.41 11.91
N GLU A 313 -4.56 8.44 12.77
CA GLU A 313 -4.29 9.83 12.39
C GLU A 313 -2.86 9.99 11.83
N ALA A 314 -1.91 9.20 12.32
CA ALA A 314 -0.54 9.20 11.81
C ALA A 314 -0.43 8.54 10.42
N PHE A 315 -1.35 7.64 10.05
CA PHE A 315 -1.40 7.11 8.69
C PHE A 315 -2.05 8.10 7.72
N GLU A 316 -3.15 8.72 8.10
CA GLU A 316 -3.87 9.68 7.25
C GLU A 316 -4.62 10.71 8.12
N PRO A 317 -4.08 11.93 8.29
CA PRO A 317 -4.72 12.97 9.07
C PRO A 317 -6.10 13.35 8.53
N GLY A 318 -7.08 13.35 9.42
CA GLY A 318 -8.47 13.66 9.06
C GLY A 318 -9.23 12.53 8.36
N ALA A 319 -8.61 11.38 8.09
CA ALA A 319 -9.33 10.18 7.63
C ALA A 319 -10.14 9.55 8.77
N VAL A 320 -9.76 9.86 9.99
CA VAL A 320 -10.34 9.33 11.20
C VAL A 320 -11.22 10.38 11.86
N ASP A 321 -12.48 10.34 11.56
CA ASP A 321 -13.45 11.08 12.35
C ASP A 321 -13.70 10.32 13.66
N SER A 322 -12.90 10.65 14.68
CA SER A 322 -13.14 10.17 16.03
C SER A 322 -14.44 10.76 16.56
N THR A 323 -15.24 9.92 17.17
CA THR A 323 -16.52 10.35 17.75
C THR A 323 -16.39 10.43 19.27
N ASP A 324 -16.37 11.65 19.84
CA ASP A 324 -16.28 11.83 21.29
C ASP A 324 -17.54 11.35 22.02
N ASN A 325 -18.68 11.48 21.37
CA ASN A 325 -19.97 11.07 21.92
C ASN A 325 -20.91 10.50 20.83
N THR A 326 -22.09 9.98 21.24
CA THR A 326 -23.06 9.39 20.31
C THR A 326 -23.67 10.43 19.36
N ASP A 327 -23.85 11.70 19.76
CA ASP A 327 -24.37 12.73 18.89
C ASP A 327 -23.41 13.03 17.74
N GLU A 328 -22.13 13.02 18.00
CA GLU A 328 -21.12 13.21 16.98
C GLU A 328 -21.05 12.02 16.02
N LEU A 329 -21.10 10.79 16.54
CA LEU A 329 -21.25 9.60 15.69
C LEU A 329 -22.44 9.72 14.72
N VAL A 330 -23.61 10.14 15.24
CA VAL A 330 -24.82 10.31 14.40
C VAL A 330 -24.61 11.36 13.32
N LYS A 331 -23.96 12.49 13.64
CA LYS A 331 -23.63 13.52 12.64
C LYS A 331 -22.69 12.98 11.57
N ARG A 332 -21.65 12.21 11.96
CA ARG A 332 -20.69 11.60 11.03
C ARG A 332 -21.34 10.53 10.15
N LEU A 333 -22.23 9.73 10.71
CA LEU A 333 -23.00 8.77 9.94
C LEU A 333 -23.85 9.43 8.85
N GLN A 334 -24.35 10.65 9.08
CA GLN A 334 -25.11 11.45 8.12
C GLN A 334 -24.23 12.28 7.16
N SER A 335 -22.96 12.46 7.45
CA SER A 335 -22.02 13.23 6.63
C SER A 335 -21.51 12.44 5.44
N ASN A 336 -20.73 13.09 4.56
CA ASN A 336 -20.05 12.43 3.44
C ASN A 336 -18.76 11.69 3.82
N SER A 337 -18.40 11.66 5.11
CA SER A 337 -17.23 10.92 5.58
C SER A 337 -17.38 9.44 5.28
N LYS A 338 -16.41 8.88 4.54
CA LYS A 338 -16.44 7.46 4.18
C LYS A 338 -15.88 6.56 5.29
N ILE A 339 -14.87 7.02 6.03
CA ILE A 339 -14.24 6.23 7.13
C ILE A 339 -14.61 6.87 8.47
N ILE A 340 -15.17 6.07 9.38
CA ILE A 340 -15.58 6.51 10.71
C ILE A 340 -14.99 5.56 11.75
N ILE A 341 -14.32 6.10 12.78
CA ILE A 341 -13.91 5.32 13.95
C ILE A 341 -14.87 5.57 15.10
N THR A 342 -15.32 4.49 15.72
CA THR A 342 -16.25 4.56 16.84
C THR A 342 -16.06 3.38 17.81
N THR A 343 -16.71 3.47 18.96
CA THR A 343 -16.79 2.32 19.88
C THR A 343 -18.07 1.54 19.69
N ILE A 344 -18.02 0.24 20.03
CA ILE A 344 -19.20 -0.62 20.00
C ILE A 344 -20.33 -0.07 20.89
N GLN A 345 -19.99 0.57 22.02
CA GLN A 345 -20.97 1.17 22.92
C GLN A 345 -21.70 2.36 22.31
N LYS A 346 -20.97 3.26 21.63
CA LYS A 346 -21.56 4.42 20.94
C LYS A 346 -22.42 3.96 19.78
N LEU A 347 -21.95 2.98 18.99
CA LEU A 347 -22.70 2.43 17.87
C LEU A 347 -23.97 1.71 18.38
N ASN A 348 -23.89 0.91 19.43
CA ASN A 348 -25.06 0.30 20.07
C ASN A 348 -26.03 1.35 20.60
N ALA A 349 -25.58 2.42 21.22
CA ALA A 349 -26.44 3.52 21.67
C ALA A 349 -27.12 4.24 20.49
N ALA A 350 -26.41 4.45 19.40
CA ALA A 350 -26.96 5.08 18.19
C ALA A 350 -28.11 4.27 17.57
N VAL A 351 -27.99 2.93 17.52
CA VAL A 351 -29.01 2.06 16.92
C VAL A 351 -30.15 1.71 17.90
N SER A 352 -29.90 1.73 19.23
CA SER A 352 -30.88 1.29 20.23
C SER A 352 -31.76 2.40 20.77
N LYS A 353 -31.30 3.65 20.81
CA LYS A 353 -32.08 4.79 21.32
C LYS A 353 -32.91 5.39 20.18
N THR A 354 -34.24 5.39 20.32
CA THR A 354 -35.19 5.87 19.29
C THR A 354 -34.86 7.25 18.74
N TRP A 355 -34.37 8.17 19.58
CA TRP A 355 -33.96 9.50 19.17
C TRP A 355 -32.81 9.50 18.15
N TYR A 356 -31.83 8.61 18.33
CA TYR A 356 -30.68 8.49 17.44
C TYR A 356 -30.99 7.62 16.21
N SER A 357 -31.67 6.47 16.40
CA SER A 357 -32.00 5.57 15.30
C SER A 357 -32.88 6.23 14.24
N ASN A 358 -33.83 7.08 14.63
CA ASN A 358 -34.63 7.85 13.68
C ASN A 358 -33.78 8.82 12.83
N LYS A 359 -32.71 9.38 13.40
CA LYS A 359 -31.82 10.29 12.67
C LYS A 359 -30.96 9.57 11.63
N ILE A 360 -30.58 8.33 11.88
CA ILE A 360 -29.74 7.52 11.00
C ILE A 360 -30.52 6.51 10.17
N GLU A 361 -31.87 6.59 10.16
CA GLU A 361 -32.73 5.69 9.38
C GLU A 361 -32.40 5.75 7.87
N THR A 362 -31.97 6.91 7.37
CA THR A 362 -31.59 7.11 5.96
C THR A 362 -30.40 6.24 5.51
N ILE A 363 -29.53 5.85 6.43
CA ILE A 363 -28.36 5.02 6.11
C ILE A 363 -28.53 3.55 6.48
N ARG A 364 -29.73 3.15 6.91
CA ARG A 364 -30.03 1.78 7.32
C ARG A 364 -29.76 0.75 6.23
N HIS A 365 -30.07 1.08 4.99
CA HIS A 365 -29.89 0.24 3.80
C HIS A 365 -28.59 0.50 3.04
N SER A 366 -27.77 1.43 3.54
CA SER A 366 -26.47 1.74 2.93
C SER A 366 -25.51 0.55 3.00
N ARG A 367 -24.68 0.41 1.97
CA ARG A 367 -23.62 -0.59 1.96
C ARG A 367 -22.52 -0.19 2.95
N ILE A 368 -22.49 -0.82 4.10
CA ILE A 368 -21.57 -0.49 5.18
C ILE A 368 -20.64 -1.67 5.43
N VAL A 369 -19.34 -1.40 5.44
CA VAL A 369 -18.34 -2.38 5.86
C VAL A 369 -17.85 -2.02 7.27
N MET A 370 -17.99 -2.95 8.20
CA MET A 370 -17.56 -2.76 9.59
C MET A 370 -16.33 -3.61 9.88
N ILE A 371 -15.28 -2.98 10.36
CA ILE A 371 -14.04 -3.64 10.78
C ILE A 371 -13.97 -3.57 12.31
N PHE A 372 -13.99 -4.72 12.96
CA PHE A 372 -13.90 -4.83 14.41
C PHE A 372 -12.51 -5.24 14.84
N ASP A 373 -11.90 -4.48 15.75
CA ASP A 373 -10.69 -4.92 16.43
C ASP A 373 -11.04 -5.76 17.67
N GLU A 374 -10.22 -6.79 17.95
CA GLU A 374 -10.38 -7.73 19.07
C GLU A 374 -11.81 -8.32 19.18
N CYS A 375 -12.34 -8.83 18.07
CA CYS A 375 -13.72 -9.31 17.93
C CYS A 375 -14.11 -10.50 18.83
N HIS A 376 -13.15 -11.04 19.60
CA HIS A 376 -13.38 -12.16 20.55
C HIS A 376 -13.89 -11.74 21.93
N ARG A 377 -13.98 -10.44 22.24
CA ARG A 377 -14.37 -9.99 23.58
C ARG A 377 -15.87 -10.15 23.85
N SER A 378 -16.22 -10.42 25.13
CA SER A 378 -17.55 -10.84 25.57
C SER A 378 -18.72 -9.88 25.30
N HIS A 379 -18.44 -8.59 25.09
CA HIS A 379 -19.49 -7.60 24.80
C HIS A 379 -19.92 -7.56 23.32
N PHE A 380 -19.31 -8.40 22.47
CA PHE A 380 -19.57 -8.42 21.04
C PHE A 380 -20.97 -8.99 20.72
N GLY A 381 -21.44 -10.02 21.43
CA GLY A 381 -22.62 -10.80 21.04
C GLY A 381 -23.94 -10.01 20.94
N ASP A 382 -24.40 -9.39 22.03
CA ASP A 382 -25.72 -8.73 22.06
C ASP A 382 -25.72 -7.38 21.34
N SER A 383 -24.66 -6.60 21.47
CA SER A 383 -24.49 -5.34 20.75
C SER A 383 -24.39 -5.58 19.24
N HIS A 384 -23.64 -6.62 18.83
CA HIS A 384 -23.51 -7.03 17.45
C HIS A 384 -24.87 -7.38 16.83
N LYS A 385 -25.71 -8.20 17.49
CA LYS A 385 -27.05 -8.55 16.98
C LYS A 385 -27.93 -7.32 16.75
N LYS A 386 -27.89 -6.33 17.65
CA LYS A 386 -28.67 -5.09 17.51
C LYS A 386 -28.16 -4.23 16.35
N ILE A 387 -26.84 -4.12 16.20
CA ILE A 387 -26.20 -3.36 15.11
C ILE A 387 -26.57 -3.99 13.76
N MET A 388 -26.43 -5.32 13.64
CA MET A 388 -26.76 -6.04 12.40
C MET A 388 -28.25 -6.04 12.09
N LYS A 389 -29.11 -6.01 13.10
CA LYS A 389 -30.56 -5.87 12.89
C LYS A 389 -30.94 -4.47 12.38
N PHE A 390 -30.16 -3.46 12.72
CA PHE A 390 -30.40 -2.10 12.27
C PHE A 390 -29.83 -1.87 10.86
N PHE A 391 -28.57 -2.20 10.62
CA PHE A 391 -27.93 -2.04 9.32
C PHE A 391 -28.09 -3.34 8.52
N ASP A 392 -29.10 -3.42 7.69
CA ASP A 392 -29.46 -4.65 6.98
C ASP A 392 -28.58 -4.96 5.75
N ASN A 393 -27.75 -4.01 5.31
CA ASN A 393 -26.76 -4.18 4.25
C ASN A 393 -25.32 -3.97 4.77
N ALA A 394 -25.06 -4.43 6.01
CA ALA A 394 -23.74 -4.34 6.60
C ALA A 394 -22.97 -5.66 6.46
N GLN A 395 -21.66 -5.54 6.17
CA GLN A 395 -20.71 -6.67 6.12
C GLN A 395 -19.64 -6.47 7.19
N ILE A 396 -19.27 -7.54 7.89
CA ILE A 396 -18.37 -7.47 9.06
C ILE A 396 -17.07 -8.22 8.83
N PHE A 397 -15.98 -7.58 9.21
CA PHE A 397 -14.65 -8.19 9.30
C PHE A 397 -14.07 -8.01 10.70
N GLY A 398 -13.76 -9.11 11.37
CA GLY A 398 -13.16 -9.11 12.70
C GLY A 398 -11.65 -9.34 12.64
N PHE A 399 -10.88 -8.55 13.38
CA PHE A 399 -9.47 -8.85 13.64
C PHE A 399 -9.33 -9.42 15.05
N THR A 400 -8.58 -10.52 15.21
CA THR A 400 -8.35 -11.14 16.51
C THR A 400 -7.01 -11.84 16.61
N GLY A 401 -6.40 -11.76 17.80
CA GLY A 401 -5.22 -12.57 18.14
C GLY A 401 -5.56 -13.93 18.75
N THR A 402 -6.77 -14.07 19.26
CA THR A 402 -7.26 -15.24 20.00
C THR A 402 -8.70 -15.57 19.62
N PRO A 403 -8.93 -16.25 18.47
CA PRO A 403 -10.29 -16.62 18.07
C PRO A 403 -10.93 -17.55 19.10
N ILE A 404 -12.22 -17.39 19.36
CA ILE A 404 -13.00 -18.25 20.24
C ILE A 404 -13.61 -19.36 19.41
N PHE A 405 -13.18 -20.58 19.65
CA PHE A 405 -13.74 -21.81 19.10
C PHE A 405 -14.85 -22.35 20.02
N THR A 406 -15.67 -23.26 19.50
CA THR A 406 -16.79 -23.87 20.27
C THR A 406 -16.34 -24.49 21.59
N GLU A 407 -15.10 -24.99 21.63
CA GLU A 407 -14.48 -25.62 22.82
C GLU A 407 -14.10 -24.61 23.92
N ASN A 408 -13.92 -23.33 23.55
CA ASN A 408 -13.50 -22.26 24.44
C ASN A 408 -14.58 -21.16 24.60
N ALA A 409 -15.80 -21.42 24.12
CA ALA A 409 -16.88 -20.43 24.15
C ALA A 409 -17.44 -20.25 25.55
N VAL A 410 -17.45 -19.02 26.04
CA VAL A 410 -18.19 -18.61 27.22
C VAL A 410 -19.54 -18.08 26.73
N ASP A 411 -20.65 -18.54 27.32
CA ASP A 411 -22.02 -18.16 26.94
C ASP A 411 -22.45 -18.50 25.48
N GLY A 412 -21.80 -19.50 24.85
CA GLY A 412 -22.17 -20.00 23.52
C GLY A 412 -21.81 -19.10 22.33
N HIS A 413 -21.16 -17.97 22.58
CA HIS A 413 -20.70 -17.08 21.51
C HIS A 413 -19.35 -17.54 20.96
N THR A 414 -19.29 -17.82 19.68
CA THR A 414 -18.08 -18.27 18.99
C THR A 414 -17.71 -17.32 17.87
N THR A 415 -16.41 -17.24 17.54
CA THR A 415 -15.95 -16.57 16.33
C THR A 415 -16.41 -17.29 15.05
N LYS A 416 -17.08 -18.47 15.20
CA LYS A 416 -17.66 -19.24 14.08
C LYS A 416 -18.80 -18.53 13.34
N GLU A 417 -19.44 -17.54 13.96
CA GLU A 417 -20.41 -16.67 13.25
C GLU A 417 -19.75 -15.85 12.13
N LEU A 418 -18.42 -15.70 12.18
CA LEU A 418 -17.58 -15.13 11.14
C LEU A 418 -16.71 -16.26 10.57
N SER A 419 -16.65 -16.42 9.25
CA SER A 419 -15.75 -17.40 8.63
C SER A 419 -14.30 -16.89 8.65
N LEU A 420 -13.33 -17.78 8.93
CA LEU A 420 -11.91 -17.47 8.79
C LEU A 420 -11.59 -17.20 7.31
N ILE A 421 -10.96 -16.07 7.02
CA ILE A 421 -10.55 -15.71 5.67
C ILE A 421 -9.02 -15.56 5.52
N HIS A 422 -8.30 -15.40 6.64
CA HIS A 422 -6.83 -15.38 6.64
C HIS A 422 -6.26 -15.61 8.04
#